data_59fdcfce4a9a3a25a1638a8eba5d63fe
#
_entry.id   59fdcfce4a9a3a25a1638a8eba5d63fe
#
_cell.length_a   1.000
_cell.length_b   1.000
_cell.length_c   1.000
_cell.angle_alpha   90.00
_cell.angle_beta   90.00
_cell.angle_gamma   90.00
#
_symmetry.space_group_name_H-M   'P 1'
#
loop_
_entity.id
_entity.type
_entity.pdbx_description
1 polymer ?
#
loop_
_entity_poly.entity_id
_entity_poly.type
_entity_poly.pdbx_seq_one_letter_code
_entity_poly.pdbx_strand_id
1 'polypeptide(L)'
;MGTSVLTRDNRARDEARHLAAMLQVAGDEALVNGQPLVLEWSEGGYGFRRWLGEDAGWGAALDARLASFRTLPSGMVLERGDGQAGAMTIAPGGMGQAVDLQLDGAGGVWTVAFDGLRALAQPGQAVQ
;
A
#
# COMPACT_ATOMS: atom_id res chain seq x y z
N MET A 1 -6.71 -19.75 -24.01
CA MET A 1 -6.44 -20.58 -22.90
C MET A 1 -5.55 -19.91 -21.92
N GLY A 2 -4.26 -19.77 -22.15
CA GLY A 2 -3.37 -19.14 -21.23
C GLY A 2 -3.69 -17.69 -20.93
N THR A 3 -4.49 -17.06 -21.79
CA THR A 3 -4.82 -15.65 -21.65
C THR A 3 -5.54 -15.33 -20.36
N SER A 4 -6.49 -16.16 -19.95
CA SER A 4 -7.24 -15.91 -18.70
C SER A 4 -6.33 -15.95 -17.49
N VAL A 5 -5.43 -16.92 -17.46
CA VAL A 5 -4.51 -17.07 -16.33
C VAL A 5 -3.55 -15.89 -16.29
N LEU A 6 -3.03 -15.49 -17.43
CA LEU A 6 -2.14 -14.34 -17.51
C LEU A 6 -2.84 -13.07 -17.07
N THR A 7 -4.11 -12.92 -17.41
CA THR A 7 -4.87 -11.74 -17.01
C THR A 7 -5.02 -11.66 -15.51
N ARG A 8 -5.28 -12.78 -14.84
CA ARG A 8 -5.39 -12.79 -13.38
C ARG A 8 -4.07 -12.47 -12.71
N ASP A 9 -2.97 -13.05 -13.21
CA ASP A 9 -1.64 -12.77 -12.69
C ASP A 9 -1.33 -11.30 -12.85
N ASN A 10 -1.68 -10.73 -14.00
CA ASN A 10 -1.42 -9.32 -14.26
C ASN A 10 -2.21 -8.42 -13.33
N ARG A 11 -3.41 -8.84 -12.94
CA ARG A 11 -4.23 -8.01 -12.06
C ARG A 11 -3.55 -7.81 -10.71
N ALA A 12 -3.08 -8.91 -10.09
CA ALA A 12 -2.40 -8.81 -8.81
C ALA A 12 -1.10 -8.00 -8.93
N ARG A 13 -0.35 -8.24 -10.01
CA ARG A 13 0.87 -7.50 -10.27
C ARG A 13 0.58 -6.02 -10.41
N ASP A 14 -0.44 -5.67 -11.17
CA ASP A 14 -0.75 -4.27 -11.44
C ASP A 14 -1.18 -3.56 -10.17
N GLU A 15 -1.95 -4.21 -9.30
CA GLU A 15 -2.32 -3.63 -8.01
C GLU A 15 -1.11 -3.46 -7.11
N ALA A 16 -0.21 -4.43 -7.09
CA ALA A 16 0.99 -4.33 -6.28
C ALA A 16 1.88 -3.18 -6.75
N ARG A 17 2.02 -3.03 -8.06
CA ARG A 17 2.81 -1.92 -8.62
C ARG A 17 2.16 -0.58 -8.34
N HIS A 18 0.83 -0.53 -8.39
CA HIS A 18 0.13 0.70 -8.06
C HIS A 18 0.35 1.06 -6.59
N LEU A 19 0.21 0.09 -5.70
CA LEU A 19 0.43 0.33 -4.28
C LEU A 19 1.87 0.78 -4.02
N ALA A 20 2.84 0.14 -4.67
CA ALA A 20 4.24 0.53 -4.52
C ALA A 20 4.45 1.98 -4.95
N ALA A 21 3.86 2.38 -6.07
CA ALA A 21 3.97 3.76 -6.53
C ALA A 21 3.34 4.73 -5.55
N MET A 22 2.19 4.38 -5.00
CA MET A 22 1.52 5.25 -4.04
C MET A 22 2.30 5.35 -2.73
N LEU A 23 2.92 4.27 -2.29
CA LEU A 23 3.75 4.32 -1.09
C LEU A 23 4.95 5.24 -1.28
N GLN A 24 5.55 5.23 -2.46
CA GLN A 24 6.65 6.15 -2.73
C GLN A 24 6.18 7.59 -2.73
N VAL A 25 5.03 7.86 -3.33
CA VAL A 25 4.45 9.20 -3.29
C VAL A 25 4.17 9.62 -1.86
N ALA A 26 3.63 8.70 -1.05
CA ALA A 26 3.33 9.00 0.36
C ALA A 26 4.60 9.26 1.16
N GLY A 27 5.65 8.47 0.92
CA GLY A 27 6.92 8.69 1.59
C GLY A 27 7.50 10.06 1.25
N ASP A 28 7.42 10.44 -0.03
CA ASP A 28 7.89 11.77 -0.46
C ASP A 28 7.07 12.87 0.18
N GLU A 29 5.75 12.72 0.23
CA GLU A 29 4.90 13.74 0.84
C GLU A 29 5.22 13.90 2.33
N ALA A 30 5.38 12.79 3.04
CA ALA A 30 5.72 12.83 4.46
C ALA A 30 7.06 13.54 4.67
N LEU A 31 8.04 13.23 3.84
CA LEU A 31 9.37 13.82 3.94
C LEU A 31 9.33 15.32 3.68
N VAL A 32 8.69 15.72 2.59
CA VAL A 32 8.67 17.14 2.18
C VAL A 32 7.92 17.98 3.21
N ASN A 33 6.83 17.47 3.75
CA ASN A 33 6.00 18.25 4.67
C ASN A 33 6.32 18.02 6.14
N GLY A 34 7.19 17.06 6.44
CA GLY A 34 7.57 16.78 7.82
C GLY A 34 6.43 16.23 8.67
N GLN A 35 5.43 15.63 8.04
CA GLN A 35 4.25 15.11 8.73
C GLN A 35 3.97 13.69 8.30
N PRO A 36 3.61 12.81 9.23
CA PRO A 36 3.35 11.42 8.86
C PRO A 36 2.06 11.27 8.07
N LEU A 37 2.03 10.22 7.25
CA LEU A 37 0.81 9.73 6.65
C LEU A 37 0.49 8.38 7.27
N VAL A 38 -0.73 7.93 7.09
CA VAL A 38 -1.14 6.57 7.44
C VAL A 38 -1.76 5.93 6.21
N LEU A 39 -1.36 4.70 5.95
CA LEU A 39 -2.04 3.84 5.00
C LEU A 39 -3.04 3.01 5.79
N GLU A 40 -4.31 3.08 5.40
CA GLU A 40 -5.37 2.31 6.03
C GLU A 40 -6.00 1.40 5.01
N TRP A 41 -6.30 0.16 5.41
CA TRP A 41 -6.95 -0.77 4.50
C TRP A 41 -8.03 -1.56 5.21
N SER A 42 -8.96 -2.06 4.41
CA SER A 42 -10.04 -2.91 4.86
C SER A 42 -10.31 -3.92 3.76
N GLU A 43 -11.38 -4.69 3.92
CA GLU A 43 -11.70 -5.72 2.93
C GLU A 43 -11.87 -5.18 1.52
N GLY A 44 -12.35 -3.97 1.39
CA GLY A 44 -12.68 -3.42 0.08
C GLY A 44 -11.61 -2.59 -0.59
N GLY A 45 -10.54 -2.25 0.12
CA GLY A 45 -9.55 -1.38 -0.49
C GLY A 45 -8.67 -0.67 0.51
N TYR A 46 -8.00 0.39 0.06
CA TYR A 46 -7.07 1.12 0.91
C TYR A 46 -7.05 2.61 0.55
N GLY A 47 -6.54 3.41 1.48
CA GLY A 47 -6.38 4.83 1.28
C GLY A 47 -5.35 5.41 2.22
N PHE A 48 -5.02 6.66 2.01
CA PHE A 48 -4.01 7.35 2.79
C PHE A 48 -4.62 8.58 3.44
N ARG A 49 -4.14 8.90 4.65
CA ARG A 49 -4.47 10.15 5.32
C ARG A 49 -3.21 10.80 5.82
N ARG A 50 -3.26 12.11 6.01
CA ARG A 50 -2.13 12.91 6.48
C ARG A 50 -2.43 13.43 7.87
N TRP A 51 -1.43 13.43 8.73
CA TRP A 51 -1.57 13.97 10.08
C TRP A 51 -1.54 15.50 10.01
N LEU A 52 -2.55 16.13 10.55
CA LEU A 52 -2.70 17.59 10.52
C LEU A 52 -2.40 18.25 11.86
N GLY A 53 -2.07 17.46 12.86
CA GLY A 53 -1.79 17.98 14.19
C GLY A 53 -2.85 17.53 15.19
N GLU A 54 -2.59 17.77 16.46
CA GLU A 54 -3.48 17.29 17.53
C GLU A 54 -4.88 17.86 17.43
N ASP A 55 -4.99 19.12 17.02
CA ASP A 55 -6.30 19.76 16.97
C ASP A 55 -7.14 19.29 15.79
N ALA A 56 -6.53 18.99 14.65
CA ALA A 56 -7.25 18.66 13.44
C ALA A 56 -7.27 17.15 13.14
N GLY A 57 -6.36 16.38 13.74
CA GLY A 57 -6.31 14.93 13.55
C GLY A 57 -5.84 14.55 12.16
N TRP A 58 -6.45 13.51 11.62
CA TRP A 58 -6.10 12.99 10.30
C TRP A 58 -6.98 13.62 9.23
N GLY A 59 -6.39 13.97 8.13
CA GLY A 59 -7.11 14.58 7.01
C GLY A 59 -6.61 14.06 5.68
N ALA A 60 -7.08 14.66 4.60
CA ALA A 60 -6.75 14.22 3.26
C ALA A 60 -5.27 14.45 2.97
N ALA A 61 -4.67 13.48 2.26
CA ALA A 61 -3.32 13.65 1.74
C ALA A 61 -3.31 14.80 0.73
N LEU A 62 -2.16 15.46 0.58
CA LEU A 62 -2.04 16.58 -0.35
C LEU A 62 -2.07 16.13 -1.81
N ASP A 63 -1.43 15.01 -2.10
CA ASP A 63 -1.45 14.48 -3.46
C ASP A 63 -2.81 13.85 -3.74
N ALA A 64 -3.46 14.29 -4.82
CA ALA A 64 -4.80 13.82 -5.15
C ALA A 64 -4.86 12.31 -5.36
N ARG A 65 -3.78 11.72 -5.82
CA ARG A 65 -3.74 10.26 -6.02
C ARG A 65 -3.83 9.51 -4.71
N LEU A 66 -3.29 10.09 -3.65
CA LEU A 66 -3.34 9.48 -2.31
C LEU A 66 -4.65 9.77 -1.61
N ALA A 67 -5.27 10.90 -1.90
CA ALA A 67 -6.48 11.33 -1.21
C ALA A 67 -7.70 10.47 -1.54
N SER A 68 -7.68 9.79 -2.67
CA SER A 68 -8.79 8.96 -3.10
C SER A 68 -8.65 7.53 -2.59
N PHE A 69 -9.72 7.01 -2.02
CA PHE A 69 -9.74 5.61 -1.59
C PHE A 69 -9.71 4.71 -2.83
N ARG A 70 -8.84 3.70 -2.80
CA ARG A 70 -8.74 2.78 -3.93
C ARG A 70 -9.45 1.47 -3.61
N THR A 71 -10.41 1.13 -4.43
CA THR A 71 -11.13 -0.13 -4.30
C THR A 71 -10.31 -1.25 -4.93
N LEU A 72 -10.12 -2.32 -4.19
CA LEU A 72 -9.42 -3.48 -4.71
C LEU A 72 -10.34 -4.34 -5.58
N PRO A 73 -9.79 -5.04 -6.57
CA PRO A 73 -10.58 -6.00 -7.34
C PRO A 73 -11.20 -7.04 -6.43
N SER A 74 -12.35 -7.55 -6.87
CA SER A 74 -13.09 -8.55 -6.10
C SER A 74 -12.20 -9.75 -5.78
N GLY A 75 -12.22 -10.18 -4.53
CA GLY A 75 -11.46 -11.35 -4.08
C GLY A 75 -10.02 -11.06 -3.74
N MET A 76 -9.57 -9.81 -3.89
CA MET A 76 -8.20 -9.46 -3.55
C MET A 76 -8.13 -8.89 -2.15
N VAL A 77 -7.13 -9.30 -1.38
CA VAL A 77 -6.97 -8.92 0.03
C VAL A 77 -5.58 -8.32 0.22
N LEU A 78 -5.51 -7.23 0.97
CA LEU A 78 -4.26 -6.60 1.37
C LEU A 78 -3.98 -6.90 2.84
N GLU A 79 -2.78 -7.38 3.13
CA GLU A 79 -2.37 -7.71 4.50
C GLU A 79 -0.95 -7.29 4.76
N ARG A 80 -0.63 -7.00 6.02
CA ARG A 80 0.76 -6.82 6.44
C ARG A 80 1.39 -8.18 6.68
N GLY A 81 2.67 -8.27 6.32
CA GLY A 81 3.40 -9.53 6.51
C GLY A 81 3.53 -9.96 7.96
N ASP A 82 3.44 -9.02 8.90
CA ASP A 82 3.54 -9.33 10.33
C ASP A 82 2.18 -9.63 10.98
N GLY A 83 1.12 -9.64 10.20
CA GLY A 83 -0.22 -9.95 10.70
C GLY A 83 -0.93 -8.79 11.37
N GLN A 84 -0.32 -7.63 11.46
CA GLN A 84 -0.97 -6.46 12.03
C GLN A 84 -2.08 -5.99 11.10
N ALA A 85 -3.18 -5.56 11.67
CA ALA A 85 -4.37 -5.25 10.89
C ALA A 85 -4.50 -3.79 10.57
N GLY A 86 -4.95 -3.52 9.38
CA GLY A 86 -5.69 -2.34 9.00
C GLY A 86 -4.94 -1.04 8.82
N ALA A 87 -3.74 -0.86 9.34
CA ALA A 87 -3.09 0.44 9.22
C ALA A 87 -1.58 0.37 9.38
N MET A 88 -0.90 1.33 8.74
CA MET A 88 0.55 1.44 8.83
C MET A 88 0.93 2.90 8.73
N THR A 89 1.74 3.39 9.67
CA THR A 89 2.19 4.77 9.67
C THR A 89 3.40 4.94 8.75
N ILE A 90 3.42 6.01 7.99
CA ILE A 90 4.51 6.38 7.09
C ILE A 90 5.16 7.63 7.69
N ALA A 91 6.28 7.43 8.37
CA ALA A 91 6.95 8.52 9.06
C ALA A 91 7.80 9.36 8.11
N PRO A 92 7.95 10.66 8.38
CA PRO A 92 8.85 11.48 7.57
C PRO A 92 10.27 10.91 7.62
N GLY A 93 10.89 10.77 6.46
CA GLY A 93 12.25 10.25 6.36
C GLY A 93 12.37 8.76 6.47
N GLY A 94 11.27 8.05 6.65
CA GLY A 94 11.27 6.59 6.60
C GLY A 94 11.92 5.88 7.77
N MET A 95 12.08 6.53 8.89
CA MET A 95 12.81 5.96 10.02
C MET A 95 12.10 4.74 10.58
N GLY A 96 12.80 3.60 10.59
CA GLY A 96 12.31 2.40 11.24
C GLY A 96 11.16 1.70 10.55
N GLN A 97 10.96 1.94 9.29
CA GLN A 97 9.73 1.54 8.60
C GLN A 97 9.92 0.48 7.55
N ALA A 98 10.63 -0.58 7.85
CA ALA A 98 10.72 -1.68 6.88
C ALA A 98 9.52 -2.61 7.07
N VAL A 99 8.64 -2.67 6.10
CA VAL A 99 7.39 -3.43 6.16
C VAL A 99 7.14 -4.12 4.84
N ASP A 100 6.61 -5.33 4.90
CA ASP A 100 6.12 -6.02 3.71
C ASP A 100 4.60 -6.05 3.74
N LEU A 101 4.00 -5.69 2.63
CA LEU A 101 2.56 -5.79 2.42
C LEU A 101 2.31 -6.85 1.36
N GLN A 102 1.27 -7.63 1.55
CA GLN A 102 0.93 -8.71 0.61
C GLN A 102 -0.43 -8.45 -0.01
N LEU A 103 -0.48 -8.60 -1.33
CA LEU A 103 -1.73 -8.61 -2.07
C LEU A 103 -1.98 -10.03 -2.54
N ASP A 104 -3.05 -10.62 -2.02
CA ASP A 104 -3.41 -12.00 -2.33
C ASP A 104 -4.69 -11.98 -3.15
N GLY A 105 -4.61 -12.46 -4.35
CA GLY A 105 -5.75 -12.48 -5.25
C GLY A 105 -5.79 -13.75 -6.08
N ALA A 106 -6.75 -13.81 -6.98
CA ALA A 106 -7.00 -15.01 -7.77
C ALA A 106 -5.80 -15.44 -8.60
N GLY A 107 -4.93 -14.53 -8.95
CA GLY A 107 -3.76 -14.85 -9.78
C GLY A 107 -2.50 -15.12 -9.01
N GLY A 108 -2.56 -15.12 -7.69
CA GLY A 108 -1.38 -15.36 -6.87
C GLY A 108 -1.16 -14.28 -5.84
N VAL A 109 0.02 -14.31 -5.24
CA VAL A 109 0.40 -13.39 -4.18
C VAL A 109 1.51 -12.48 -4.69
N TRP A 110 1.38 -11.19 -4.43
CA TRP A 110 2.42 -10.21 -4.70
C TRP A 110 2.78 -9.49 -3.41
N THR A 111 4.06 -9.19 -3.26
CA THR A 111 4.56 -8.51 -2.09
C THR A 111 5.01 -7.11 -2.49
N VAL A 112 4.70 -6.13 -1.64
CA VAL A 112 5.23 -4.79 -1.78
C VAL A 112 6.12 -4.54 -0.58
N ALA A 113 7.41 -4.47 -0.83
CA ALA A 113 8.40 -4.20 0.22
C ALA A 113 8.58 -2.69 0.31
N PHE A 114 8.41 -2.14 1.49
CA PHE A 114 8.48 -0.70 1.71
C PHE A 114 9.43 -0.42 2.85
N ASP A 115 10.41 0.46 2.63
CA ASP A 115 11.39 0.80 3.66
C ASP A 115 11.15 2.19 4.27
N GLY A 116 10.03 2.80 3.94
CA GLY A 116 9.69 4.15 4.39
C GLY A 116 9.93 5.22 3.34
N LEU A 117 10.74 4.93 2.34
CA LEU A 117 11.01 5.85 1.23
C LEU A 117 10.81 5.19 -0.11
N ARG A 118 11.24 3.96 -0.23
CA ARG A 118 11.15 3.23 -1.49
C ARG A 118 10.22 2.04 -1.34
N ALA A 119 9.52 1.73 -2.40
CA ALA A 119 8.63 0.59 -2.43
C ALA A 119 8.89 -0.21 -3.69
N LEU A 120 8.87 -1.53 -3.56
CA LEU A 120 9.12 -2.43 -4.67
C LEU A 120 8.09 -3.54 -4.66
N ALA A 121 7.40 -3.70 -5.79
CA ALA A 121 6.47 -4.80 -5.97
C ALA A 121 7.21 -6.00 -6.56
N GLN A 122 6.99 -7.17 -5.98
CA GLN A 122 7.64 -8.39 -6.44
C GLN A 122 6.71 -9.57 -6.22
N PRO A 123 6.87 -10.65 -6.98
CA PRO A 123 6.04 -11.82 -6.77
C PRO A 123 6.22 -12.33 -5.36
N GLY A 124 5.12 -12.59 -4.68
CA GLY A 124 5.15 -13.17 -3.37
C GLY A 124 5.49 -14.65 -3.48
N GLN A 125 6.14 -15.17 -2.45
CA GLN A 125 6.50 -16.57 -2.44
C GLN A 125 5.37 -17.39 -1.89
N ALA A 126 5.02 -18.44 -2.58
CA ALA A 126 4.04 -19.34 -2.04
C ALA A 126 4.61 -19.97 -0.77
N VAL A 127 3.80 -20.06 0.24
CA VAL A 127 4.22 -20.69 1.48
C VAL A 127 4.36 -22.19 1.25
N GLN A 128 5.46 -22.69 1.67
CA GLN A 128 5.75 -24.11 1.46
C GLN A 128 5.36 -24.94 2.64
#